data_77439185f6869459e778eb0d3b4cd5ee
#
_entry.id   77439185f6869459e778eb0d3b4cd5ee
#
_cell.length_a   1.000
_cell.length_b   1.000
_cell.length_c   1.000
_cell.angle_alpha   90.00
_cell.angle_beta   90.00
_cell.angle_gamma   90.00
#
_symmetry.space_group_name_H-M   'P 1'
#
loop_
_entity.id
_entity.type
_entity.pdbx_description
1 polymer ?
#
loop_
_entity_poly.entity_id
_entity_poly.type
_entity_poly.pdbx_seq_one_letter_code
_entity_poly.pdbx_strand_id
1 'polypeptide(L)'
;MLRIKKLEIFIAKQFGLLFMGTFFICQFVLMMQFLWRYIDDLIGKGISMDVMAQFFWYMGLMLVPQALPLAILLSSLMTFGNLGESSELTAIKAAGISLMQAFRSLIVITVIIMFGSFYFQNNVGPHSNQKLAQLLISMKQKSPELEIPEGIFYDGIPNCNLYVQKKDLNTGKLYGIMIYRMTDSYEDAAIILADSGMLQSTAEKKHLVLSLYSGEWFENMKSSEFGNSAAVPYRRETFVSKKIVLDFDADFNLTDASSLANNAKGKGLSEIFHSIDSINGLYDSIGKNYLSEANARFYRTAQINKADSLKEIKKGQTENFDTLYNKLSNDKKLRALNDAQMTAQQELTDLNFKAMVTSDADYIIRQHKIEAIKKFTLALSCLIFFFIGAPLGAIIRKGGLGFPVIISVFVFIIFYILDNTGYRMSRLGTWTIWFGQGLAPAVLTPIAIFVTYKATNDSTVFNMEMYKMFFMKLLGLRIKRHVFGKEVIIEEPKYAEDAQRLEKLNSDIYIYNKVHELKKLPNFINVFFKYQPDNEIERISNELENVIEDLTNTRNKVILHNLNLYPILATKAHTRPFERQWLNILAAIIVPAGIVLYLRMWRFRIRLYRDLNTIRQSNANIISQIKEM
;
A
#
# COMPACT_ATOMS: atom_id res chain seq x y z
N MET A 1 30.18 -14.89 -28.93
CA MET A 1 30.70 -14.78 -27.56
C MET A 1 30.45 -13.35 -27.06
N LEU A 2 29.60 -13.15 -26.08
CA LEU A 2 29.40 -11.86 -25.42
C LEU A 2 30.66 -11.52 -24.61
N ARG A 3 31.49 -10.64 -25.15
CA ARG A 3 32.71 -10.17 -24.46
C ARG A 3 32.26 -9.24 -23.33
N ILE A 4 32.18 -9.75 -22.10
CA ILE A 4 31.85 -8.97 -20.91
C ILE A 4 32.98 -7.95 -20.68
N LYS A 5 32.64 -6.67 -20.67
CA LYS A 5 33.60 -5.59 -20.45
C LYS A 5 33.96 -5.44 -18.96
N LYS A 6 35.16 -5.02 -18.63
CA LYS A 6 35.59 -4.79 -17.23
C LYS A 6 34.66 -3.84 -16.47
N LEU A 7 34.12 -2.83 -17.16
CA LEU A 7 33.14 -1.89 -16.59
C LEU A 7 31.83 -2.58 -16.19
N GLU A 8 31.35 -3.53 -17.03
CA GLU A 8 30.11 -4.27 -16.74
C GLU A 8 30.27 -5.13 -15.48
N ILE A 9 31.43 -5.76 -15.30
CA ILE A 9 31.76 -6.55 -14.10
C ILE A 9 31.85 -5.64 -12.87
N PHE A 10 32.47 -4.46 -13.02
CA PHE A 10 32.62 -3.50 -11.93
C PHE A 10 31.24 -3.04 -11.39
N ILE A 11 30.35 -2.60 -12.28
CA ILE A 11 29.00 -2.16 -11.90
C ILE A 11 28.19 -3.35 -11.32
N ALA A 12 28.29 -4.54 -11.93
CA ALA A 12 27.61 -5.74 -11.46
C ALA A 12 28.08 -6.17 -10.06
N LYS A 13 29.38 -6.05 -9.75
CA LYS A 13 29.96 -6.37 -8.43
C LYS A 13 29.44 -5.39 -7.36
N GLN A 14 29.43 -4.09 -7.64
CA GLN A 14 28.88 -3.09 -6.71
C GLN A 14 27.39 -3.32 -6.45
N PHE A 15 26.62 -3.54 -7.51
CA PHE A 15 25.18 -3.85 -7.39
C PHE A 15 24.97 -5.15 -6.59
N GLY A 16 25.68 -6.22 -6.91
CA GLY A 16 25.50 -7.52 -6.24
C GLY A 16 25.71 -7.45 -4.74
N LEU A 17 26.76 -6.73 -4.30
CA LEU A 17 27.05 -6.54 -2.88
C LEU A 17 25.95 -5.73 -2.17
N LEU A 18 25.52 -4.62 -2.78
CA LEU A 18 24.42 -3.82 -2.26
C LEU A 18 23.09 -4.57 -2.30
N PHE A 19 22.82 -5.35 -3.36
CA PHE A 19 21.61 -6.15 -3.49
C PHE A 19 21.49 -7.20 -2.39
N MET A 20 22.56 -7.91 -2.08
CA MET A 20 22.53 -8.90 -0.99
C MET A 20 22.22 -8.22 0.36
N GLY A 21 22.89 -7.12 0.68
CA GLY A 21 22.63 -6.38 1.92
C GLY A 21 21.20 -5.83 1.99
N THR A 22 20.74 -5.16 0.94
CA THR A 22 19.39 -4.59 0.89
C THR A 22 18.31 -5.67 0.87
N PHE A 23 18.55 -6.81 0.23
CA PHE A 23 17.61 -7.93 0.22
C PHE A 23 17.37 -8.47 1.64
N PHE A 24 18.43 -8.73 2.41
CA PHE A 24 18.28 -9.20 3.78
C PHE A 24 17.59 -8.16 4.68
N ILE A 25 17.90 -6.87 4.51
CA ILE A 25 17.21 -5.80 5.25
C ILE A 25 15.73 -5.75 4.90
N CYS A 26 15.39 -5.75 3.62
CA CYS A 26 13.99 -5.73 3.16
C CYS A 26 13.24 -6.98 3.63
N GLN A 27 13.88 -8.15 3.51
CA GLN A 27 13.33 -9.43 3.97
C GLN A 27 13.03 -9.38 5.48
N PHE A 28 13.98 -8.90 6.28
CA PHE A 28 13.81 -8.77 7.73
C PHE A 28 12.66 -7.82 8.09
N VAL A 29 12.56 -6.66 7.43
CA VAL A 29 11.47 -5.69 7.67
C VAL A 29 10.12 -6.29 7.34
N LEU A 30 9.99 -6.99 6.21
CA LEU A 30 8.74 -7.67 5.83
C LEU A 30 8.41 -8.82 6.79
N MET A 31 9.40 -9.57 7.25
CA MET A 31 9.20 -10.62 8.26
C MET A 31 8.70 -10.02 9.58
N MET A 32 9.27 -8.91 10.05
CA MET A 32 8.82 -8.22 11.25
C MET A 32 7.39 -7.71 11.12
N GLN A 33 7.04 -7.13 9.96
CA GLN A 33 5.66 -6.70 9.67
C GLN A 33 4.67 -7.86 9.70
N PHE A 34 5.05 -9.01 9.15
CA PHE A 34 4.22 -10.22 9.16
C PHE A 34 4.10 -10.79 10.59
N LEU A 35 5.22 -10.89 11.32
CA LEU A 35 5.27 -11.38 12.68
C LEU A 35 4.33 -10.59 13.61
N TRP A 36 4.32 -9.25 13.45
CA TRP A 36 3.45 -8.37 14.25
C TRP A 36 1.97 -8.70 14.13
N ARG A 37 1.55 -9.27 13.01
CA ARG A 37 0.16 -9.71 12.78
C ARG A 37 -0.19 -10.99 13.56
N TYR A 38 0.79 -11.87 13.81
CA TYR A 38 0.58 -13.19 14.39
C TYR A 38 1.22 -13.35 15.77
N ILE A 39 1.64 -12.24 16.37
CA ILE A 39 2.34 -12.27 17.65
C ILE A 39 1.47 -12.85 18.77
N ASP A 40 0.17 -12.56 18.76
CA ASP A 40 -0.80 -13.08 19.72
C ASP A 40 -1.02 -14.60 19.56
N ASP A 41 -0.87 -15.11 18.35
CA ASP A 41 -0.95 -16.54 18.05
C ASP A 41 0.32 -17.31 18.49
N LEU A 42 1.42 -16.62 18.71
CA LEU A 42 2.74 -17.19 19.03
C LEU A 42 3.08 -17.13 20.51
N ILE A 43 2.73 -16.03 21.19
CA ILE A 43 3.10 -15.79 22.60
C ILE A 43 2.12 -16.52 23.54
N GLY A 44 2.65 -17.16 24.56
CA GLY A 44 1.86 -17.75 25.64
C GLY A 44 1.35 -19.17 25.37
N LYS A 45 1.41 -19.68 24.14
CA LYS A 45 0.88 -21.01 23.78
C LYS A 45 1.85 -22.19 24.01
N GLY A 46 3.02 -21.95 24.59
CA GLY A 46 4.00 -23.02 24.88
C GLY A 46 4.44 -23.78 23.62
N ILE A 47 4.60 -23.09 22.49
CA ILE A 47 5.04 -23.68 21.23
C ILE A 47 6.51 -24.07 21.33
N SER A 48 6.88 -25.26 20.84
CA SER A 48 8.26 -25.73 20.87
C SER A 48 9.14 -24.87 19.94
N MET A 49 10.43 -24.72 20.28
CA MET A 49 11.39 -23.94 19.49
C MET A 49 11.53 -24.45 18.06
N ASP A 50 11.40 -25.77 17.85
CA ASP A 50 11.47 -26.37 16.51
C ASP A 50 10.31 -25.92 15.62
N VAL A 51 9.10 -25.86 16.15
CA VAL A 51 7.92 -25.38 15.42
C VAL A 51 8.04 -23.89 15.13
N MET A 52 8.57 -23.11 16.08
CA MET A 52 8.81 -21.68 15.89
C MET A 52 9.88 -21.44 14.81
N ALA A 53 10.97 -22.21 14.80
CA ALA A 53 11.99 -22.14 13.75
C ALA A 53 11.42 -22.49 12.37
N GLN A 54 10.58 -23.53 12.27
CA GLN A 54 9.88 -23.88 11.03
C GLN A 54 8.94 -22.77 10.58
N PHE A 55 8.20 -22.15 11.49
CA PHE A 55 7.33 -21.00 11.19
C PHE A 55 8.13 -19.85 10.57
N PHE A 56 9.23 -19.43 11.20
CA PHE A 56 10.09 -18.37 10.68
C PHE A 56 10.71 -18.74 9.33
N TRP A 57 11.11 -19.98 9.14
CA TRP A 57 11.66 -20.46 7.88
C TRP A 57 10.65 -20.36 6.74
N TYR A 58 9.45 -20.93 6.90
CA TYR A 58 8.43 -20.90 5.85
C TYR A 58 7.87 -19.49 5.63
N MET A 59 7.75 -18.69 6.69
CA MET A 59 7.40 -17.29 6.60
C MET A 59 8.46 -16.51 5.77
N GLY A 60 9.72 -16.73 6.05
CA GLY A 60 10.82 -16.13 5.30
C GLY A 60 10.74 -16.49 3.81
N LEU A 61 10.61 -17.77 3.49
CA LEU A 61 10.47 -18.22 2.10
C LEU A 61 9.25 -17.62 1.39
N MET A 62 8.11 -17.53 2.06
CA MET A 62 6.89 -16.94 1.51
C MET A 62 7.06 -15.45 1.12
N LEU A 63 7.88 -14.70 1.88
CA LEU A 63 8.06 -13.27 1.68
C LEU A 63 9.15 -12.92 0.65
N VAL A 64 10.01 -13.86 0.25
CA VAL A 64 11.09 -13.65 -0.75
C VAL A 64 10.60 -12.95 -2.01
N PRO A 65 9.50 -13.37 -2.67
CA PRO A 65 9.06 -12.73 -3.91
C PRO A 65 8.65 -11.27 -3.74
N GLN A 66 8.20 -10.87 -2.56
CA GLN A 66 7.82 -9.48 -2.26
C GLN A 66 9.05 -8.63 -1.90
N ALA A 67 10.06 -9.24 -1.27
CA ALA A 67 11.31 -8.57 -0.92
C ALA A 67 12.18 -8.26 -2.15
N LEU A 68 12.18 -9.12 -3.17
CA LEU A 68 13.02 -9.00 -4.36
C LEU A 68 12.85 -7.68 -5.13
N PRO A 69 11.62 -7.24 -5.51
CA PRO A 69 11.44 -5.98 -6.21
C PRO A 69 11.93 -4.78 -5.38
N LEU A 70 11.61 -4.77 -4.08
CA LEU A 70 12.04 -3.71 -3.17
C LEU A 70 13.56 -3.64 -3.02
N ALA A 71 14.21 -4.80 -2.90
CA ALA A 71 15.66 -4.90 -2.82
C ALA A 71 16.34 -4.42 -4.13
N ILE A 72 15.78 -4.75 -5.29
CA ILE A 72 16.27 -4.28 -6.60
C ILE A 72 16.14 -2.76 -6.71
N LEU A 73 14.99 -2.20 -6.32
CA LEU A 73 14.76 -0.75 -6.32
C LEU A 73 15.82 -0.04 -5.47
N LEU A 74 15.99 -0.47 -4.23
CA LEU A 74 16.92 0.15 -3.29
C LEU A 74 18.38 -0.03 -3.72
N SER A 75 18.78 -1.25 -4.09
CA SER A 75 20.15 -1.54 -4.50
C SER A 75 20.55 -0.83 -5.80
N SER A 76 19.65 -0.78 -6.79
CA SER A 76 19.92 -0.07 -8.04
C SER A 76 20.04 1.44 -7.84
N LEU A 77 19.15 2.01 -7.00
CA LEU A 77 19.17 3.42 -6.64
C LEU A 77 20.46 3.78 -5.87
N MET A 78 20.87 2.94 -4.92
CA MET A 78 22.13 3.13 -4.17
C MET A 78 23.36 2.95 -5.06
N THR A 79 23.38 1.95 -5.94
CA THR A 79 24.52 1.70 -6.83
C THR A 79 24.79 2.90 -7.72
N PHE A 80 23.75 3.40 -8.42
CA PHE A 80 23.93 4.56 -9.31
C PHE A 80 24.02 5.88 -8.54
N GLY A 81 23.44 5.97 -7.36
CA GLY A 81 23.65 7.10 -6.46
C GLY A 81 25.09 7.24 -6.00
N ASN A 82 25.72 6.14 -5.57
CA ASN A 82 27.14 6.12 -5.16
C ASN A 82 28.07 6.44 -6.35
N LEU A 83 27.83 5.82 -7.53
CA LEU A 83 28.58 6.14 -8.76
C LEU A 83 28.45 7.62 -9.16
N GLY A 84 27.30 8.23 -8.90
CA GLY A 84 27.04 9.66 -9.12
C GLY A 84 27.78 10.55 -8.12
N GLU A 85 27.78 10.18 -6.85
CA GLU A 85 28.44 10.90 -5.75
C GLU A 85 29.97 10.86 -5.86
N SER A 86 30.52 9.69 -6.21
CA SER A 86 31.97 9.51 -6.45
C SER A 86 32.46 10.11 -7.78
N SER A 87 31.55 10.75 -8.57
CA SER A 87 31.86 11.26 -9.91
C SER A 87 32.26 10.21 -10.95
N GLU A 88 32.25 8.93 -10.62
CA GLU A 88 32.55 7.83 -11.52
C GLU A 88 31.55 7.75 -12.69
N LEU A 89 30.26 7.98 -12.41
CA LEU A 89 29.24 8.05 -13.45
C LEU A 89 29.49 9.19 -14.45
N THR A 90 30.01 10.31 -13.96
CA THR A 90 30.40 11.46 -14.82
C THR A 90 31.59 11.10 -15.69
N ALA A 91 32.61 10.42 -15.12
CA ALA A 91 33.75 9.93 -15.89
C ALA A 91 33.36 8.90 -16.97
N ILE A 92 32.43 7.97 -16.64
CA ILE A 92 31.88 7.00 -17.61
C ILE A 92 31.19 7.72 -18.77
N LYS A 93 30.37 8.76 -18.51
CA LYS A 93 29.70 9.56 -19.53
C LYS A 93 30.72 10.38 -20.36
N ALA A 94 31.73 10.98 -19.73
CA ALA A 94 32.78 11.71 -20.42
C ALA A 94 33.60 10.82 -21.35
N ALA A 95 33.72 9.53 -21.04
CA ALA A 95 34.32 8.52 -21.93
C ALA A 95 33.42 8.09 -23.11
N GLY A 96 32.26 8.75 -23.32
CA GLY A 96 31.33 8.48 -24.43
C GLY A 96 30.39 7.29 -24.20
N ILE A 97 30.35 6.73 -22.99
CA ILE A 97 29.46 5.58 -22.66
C ILE A 97 28.11 6.13 -22.23
N SER A 98 27.05 5.76 -22.96
CA SER A 98 25.69 6.19 -22.62
C SER A 98 25.20 5.52 -21.31
N LEU A 99 24.25 6.17 -20.62
CA LEU A 99 23.66 5.65 -19.39
C LEU A 99 22.99 4.28 -19.60
N MET A 100 22.34 4.08 -20.74
CA MET A 100 21.73 2.80 -21.11
C MET A 100 22.76 1.67 -21.33
N GLN A 101 23.95 2.02 -21.84
CA GLN A 101 25.05 1.07 -21.94
C GLN A 101 25.59 0.68 -20.55
N ALA A 102 25.63 1.62 -19.60
CA ALA A 102 25.98 1.35 -18.22
C ALA A 102 24.95 0.46 -17.50
N PHE A 103 23.65 0.59 -17.84
CA PHE A 103 22.59 -0.26 -17.30
C PHE A 103 22.60 -1.70 -17.84
N ARG A 104 23.19 -1.95 -19.00
CA ARG A 104 23.07 -3.20 -19.74
C ARG A 104 23.38 -4.45 -18.90
N SER A 105 24.47 -4.45 -18.13
CA SER A 105 24.84 -5.59 -17.28
C SER A 105 23.80 -5.84 -16.19
N LEU A 106 23.26 -4.78 -15.59
CA LEU A 106 22.27 -4.90 -14.54
C LEU A 106 20.88 -5.29 -15.07
N ILE A 107 20.53 -4.86 -16.28
CA ILE A 107 19.29 -5.31 -16.94
C ILE A 107 19.31 -6.83 -17.10
N VAL A 108 20.44 -7.39 -17.57
CA VAL A 108 20.58 -8.86 -17.72
C VAL A 108 20.44 -9.56 -16.36
N ILE A 109 21.11 -9.05 -15.31
CA ILE A 109 21.03 -9.60 -13.96
C ILE A 109 19.59 -9.51 -13.44
N THR A 110 18.94 -8.37 -13.61
CA THR A 110 17.55 -8.18 -13.15
C THR A 110 16.56 -9.08 -13.89
N VAL A 111 16.77 -9.32 -15.19
CA VAL A 111 15.98 -10.28 -15.96
C VAL A 111 16.18 -11.71 -15.42
N ILE A 112 17.40 -12.09 -15.09
CA ILE A 112 17.67 -13.40 -14.45
C ILE A 112 16.94 -13.49 -13.10
N ILE A 113 17.02 -12.44 -12.28
CA ILE A 113 16.30 -12.39 -10.99
C ILE A 113 14.78 -12.44 -11.21
N MET A 114 14.24 -11.79 -12.22
CA MET A 114 12.82 -11.83 -12.59
C MET A 114 12.36 -13.26 -12.88
N PHE A 115 13.10 -14.00 -13.72
CA PHE A 115 12.78 -15.40 -13.99
C PHE A 115 12.96 -16.29 -12.76
N GLY A 116 14.01 -16.04 -11.97
CA GLY A 116 14.23 -16.71 -10.68
C GLY A 116 13.07 -16.46 -9.70
N SER A 117 12.58 -15.22 -9.62
CA SER A 117 11.42 -14.85 -8.81
C SER A 117 10.14 -15.57 -9.27
N PHE A 118 9.91 -15.65 -10.57
CA PHE A 118 8.78 -16.39 -11.13
C PHE A 118 8.84 -17.89 -10.79
N TYR A 119 10.01 -18.51 -11.00
CA TYR A 119 10.23 -19.92 -10.65
C TYR A 119 10.01 -20.17 -9.16
N PHE A 120 10.54 -19.28 -8.32
CA PHE A 120 10.38 -19.36 -6.87
C PHE A 120 8.91 -19.27 -6.44
N GLN A 121 8.15 -18.32 -7.02
CA GLN A 121 6.73 -18.15 -6.75
C GLN A 121 5.88 -19.33 -7.26
N ASN A 122 6.35 -20.01 -8.30
CA ASN A 122 5.58 -21.14 -8.87
C ASN A 122 5.82 -22.45 -8.11
N ASN A 123 7.02 -22.67 -7.60
CA ASN A 123 7.44 -23.97 -7.04
C ASN A 123 7.65 -23.90 -5.51
N VAL A 124 8.49 -23.00 -5.03
CA VAL A 124 8.85 -22.90 -3.60
C VAL A 124 7.77 -22.18 -2.79
N GLY A 125 7.24 -21.08 -3.33
CA GLY A 125 6.23 -20.25 -2.67
C GLY A 125 4.96 -21.02 -2.27
N PRO A 126 4.35 -21.82 -3.15
CA PRO A 126 3.16 -22.61 -2.84
C PRO A 126 3.38 -23.58 -1.68
N HIS A 127 4.45 -24.37 -1.73
CA HIS A 127 4.79 -25.30 -0.65
C HIS A 127 4.99 -24.58 0.68
N SER A 128 5.71 -23.46 0.68
CA SER A 128 5.94 -22.66 1.88
C SER A 128 4.64 -22.06 2.44
N ASN A 129 3.74 -21.59 1.55
CA ASN A 129 2.41 -21.11 1.95
C ASN A 129 1.53 -22.21 2.58
N GLN A 130 1.54 -23.42 2.01
CA GLN A 130 0.79 -24.55 2.59
C GLN A 130 1.32 -24.89 3.98
N LYS A 131 2.65 -25.06 4.12
CA LYS A 131 3.27 -25.38 5.42
C LYS A 131 3.05 -24.29 6.46
N LEU A 132 3.17 -23.02 6.07
CA LEU A 132 2.90 -21.89 6.95
C LEU A 132 1.42 -21.87 7.40
N ALA A 133 0.49 -22.10 6.47
CA ALA A 133 -0.94 -22.16 6.80
C ALA A 133 -1.27 -23.34 7.74
N GLN A 134 -0.69 -24.52 7.51
CA GLN A 134 -0.81 -25.67 8.40
C GLN A 134 -0.31 -25.33 9.82
N LEU A 135 0.89 -24.72 9.92
CA LEU A 135 1.45 -24.31 11.20
C LEU A 135 0.56 -23.30 11.92
N LEU A 136 0.05 -22.27 11.20
CA LEU A 136 -0.83 -21.26 11.80
C LEU A 136 -2.13 -21.85 12.34
N ILE A 137 -2.78 -22.75 11.58
CA ILE A 137 -4.00 -23.43 12.02
C ILE A 137 -3.69 -24.30 13.25
N SER A 138 -2.62 -25.10 13.20
CA SER A 138 -2.22 -25.97 14.31
C SER A 138 -1.85 -25.16 15.57
N MET A 139 -1.21 -24.00 15.40
CA MET A 139 -0.90 -23.08 16.52
C MET A 139 -2.16 -22.49 17.15
N LYS A 140 -3.17 -22.15 16.33
CA LYS A 140 -4.47 -21.67 16.84
C LYS A 140 -5.21 -22.74 17.64
N GLN A 141 -5.14 -24.00 17.23
CA GLN A 141 -5.81 -25.11 17.89
C GLN A 141 -5.12 -25.57 19.19
N LYS A 142 -3.86 -25.17 19.42
CA LYS A 142 -3.05 -25.71 20.52
C LYS A 142 -3.52 -25.33 21.94
N SER A 143 -4.15 -24.19 22.14
CA SER A 143 -4.51 -23.68 23.46
C SER A 143 -5.82 -22.91 23.43
N PRO A 144 -6.98 -23.61 23.32
CA PRO A 144 -8.27 -22.94 23.24
C PRO A 144 -8.63 -22.21 24.56
N GLU A 145 -8.08 -22.65 25.69
CA GLU A 145 -8.26 -21.98 26.96
C GLU A 145 -7.82 -20.53 27.01
N LEU A 146 -6.87 -20.13 26.13
CA LEU A 146 -6.39 -18.74 26.01
C LEU A 146 -7.24 -17.89 25.04
N GLU A 147 -7.95 -18.53 24.12
CA GLU A 147 -8.70 -17.84 23.06
C GLU A 147 -10.18 -17.59 23.36
N ILE A 148 -10.72 -18.06 24.49
CA ILE A 148 -12.13 -17.86 24.82
C ILE A 148 -12.42 -16.37 24.96
N PRO A 149 -13.22 -15.77 24.03
CA PRO A 149 -13.58 -14.36 24.09
C PRO A 149 -14.65 -14.10 25.16
N GLU A 150 -14.65 -12.91 25.73
CA GLU A 150 -15.71 -12.46 26.62
C GLU A 150 -16.94 -12.03 25.83
N GLY A 151 -18.13 -12.43 26.28
CA GLY A 151 -19.41 -11.98 25.73
C GLY A 151 -19.79 -12.56 24.37
N ILE A 152 -19.06 -13.55 23.86
CA ILE A 152 -19.31 -14.18 22.55
C ILE A 152 -19.25 -15.69 22.70
N PHE A 153 -20.06 -16.43 21.92
CA PHE A 153 -19.99 -17.88 21.87
C PHE A 153 -18.72 -18.33 21.15
N TYR A 154 -17.96 -19.19 21.80
CA TYR A 154 -16.75 -19.82 21.27
C TYR A 154 -17.07 -21.27 20.85
N ASP A 155 -16.86 -21.56 19.57
CA ASP A 155 -17.14 -22.85 18.92
C ASP A 155 -15.88 -23.68 18.61
N GLY A 156 -14.72 -23.27 19.13
CA GLY A 156 -13.44 -23.93 18.88
C GLY A 156 -13.26 -25.29 19.61
N ILE A 157 -14.23 -25.74 20.41
CA ILE A 157 -14.23 -27.03 21.06
C ILE A 157 -15.26 -27.94 20.36
N PRO A 158 -14.86 -29.14 19.88
CA PRO A 158 -15.78 -30.05 19.19
C PRO A 158 -17.03 -30.34 20.01
N ASN A 159 -18.21 -30.29 19.40
CA ASN A 159 -19.52 -30.55 20.00
C ASN A 159 -19.86 -29.68 21.23
N CYS A 160 -19.20 -28.53 21.40
CA CYS A 160 -19.39 -27.67 22.56
C CYS A 160 -19.29 -26.19 22.17
N ASN A 161 -20.36 -25.43 22.34
CA ASN A 161 -20.36 -23.97 22.22
C ASN A 161 -20.30 -23.35 23.61
N LEU A 162 -19.21 -22.66 23.91
CA LEU A 162 -18.94 -22.08 25.21
C LEU A 162 -19.13 -20.57 25.19
N TYR A 163 -19.99 -20.03 26.03
CA TYR A 163 -20.13 -18.62 26.31
C TYR A 163 -19.56 -18.27 27.67
N VAL A 164 -18.80 -17.18 27.75
CA VAL A 164 -18.24 -16.68 29.00
C VAL A 164 -18.54 -15.20 29.12
N GLN A 165 -19.16 -14.79 30.21
CA GLN A 165 -19.49 -13.38 30.42
C GLN A 165 -18.23 -12.55 30.74
N LYS A 166 -17.34 -13.08 31.57
CA LYS A 166 -16.11 -12.42 32.00
C LYS A 166 -15.01 -13.45 32.29
N LYS A 167 -13.77 -13.09 31.93
CA LYS A 167 -12.57 -13.88 32.15
C LYS A 167 -11.56 -13.11 32.98
N ASP A 168 -11.04 -13.72 34.05
CA ASP A 168 -9.92 -13.16 34.78
C ASP A 168 -8.61 -13.62 34.13
N LEU A 169 -7.89 -12.68 33.52
CA LEU A 169 -6.64 -12.95 32.82
C LEU A 169 -5.50 -13.41 33.74
N ASN A 170 -5.55 -13.07 35.05
CA ASN A 170 -4.49 -13.41 35.98
C ASN A 170 -4.66 -14.83 36.56
N THR A 171 -5.89 -15.23 36.82
CA THR A 171 -6.21 -16.55 37.47
C THR A 171 -6.72 -17.57 36.47
N GLY A 172 -7.09 -17.17 35.24
CA GLY A 172 -7.71 -18.04 34.23
C GLY A 172 -9.15 -18.45 34.57
N LYS A 173 -9.77 -17.88 35.64
CA LYS A 173 -11.16 -18.16 36.00
C LYS A 173 -12.13 -17.53 35.03
N LEU A 174 -13.17 -18.26 34.70
CA LEU A 174 -14.27 -17.88 33.84
C LEU A 174 -15.51 -17.64 34.72
N TYR A 175 -16.28 -16.60 34.43
CA TYR A 175 -17.48 -16.21 35.15
C TYR A 175 -18.69 -16.10 34.21
N GLY A 176 -19.88 -16.50 34.70
CA GLY A 176 -21.11 -16.44 33.91
C GLY A 176 -21.04 -17.35 32.69
N ILE A 177 -20.83 -18.65 32.94
CA ILE A 177 -20.56 -19.64 31.90
C ILE A 177 -21.89 -20.24 31.42
N MET A 178 -22.07 -20.27 30.08
CA MET A 178 -23.14 -21.02 29.44
C MET A 178 -22.53 -21.93 28.37
N ILE A 179 -22.91 -23.21 28.40
CA ILE A 179 -22.39 -24.21 27.49
C ILE A 179 -23.54 -24.90 26.80
N TYR A 180 -23.52 -24.89 25.47
CA TYR A 180 -24.36 -25.73 24.64
C TYR A 180 -23.56 -26.95 24.20
N ARG A 181 -23.96 -28.10 24.63
CA ARG A 181 -23.38 -29.38 24.19
C ARG A 181 -24.26 -29.94 23.07
N MET A 182 -23.69 -30.08 21.90
CA MET A 182 -24.35 -30.67 20.74
C MET A 182 -23.97 -32.14 20.61
N THR A 183 -24.96 -33.00 20.45
CA THR A 183 -24.81 -34.37 19.96
C THR A 183 -25.22 -34.42 18.50
N ASP A 184 -25.04 -35.54 17.82
CA ASP A 184 -25.25 -35.70 16.36
C ASP A 184 -26.66 -35.36 15.85
N SER A 185 -27.63 -35.12 16.77
CA SER A 185 -28.95 -34.56 16.40
C SER A 185 -29.24 -33.30 17.24
N TYR A 186 -29.75 -32.25 16.57
CA TYR A 186 -30.10 -30.98 17.20
C TYR A 186 -31.12 -31.08 18.35
N GLU A 187 -31.81 -32.19 18.46
CA GLU A 187 -32.82 -32.44 19.51
C GLU A 187 -32.20 -32.88 20.86
N ASP A 188 -30.91 -33.27 20.86
CA ASP A 188 -30.23 -33.79 22.07
C ASP A 188 -29.29 -32.76 22.70
N ALA A 189 -29.57 -31.50 22.57
CA ALA A 189 -28.73 -30.44 23.12
C ALA A 189 -28.85 -30.39 24.67
N ALA A 190 -27.72 -30.46 25.35
CA ALA A 190 -27.63 -30.17 26.78
C ALA A 190 -27.17 -28.73 26.98
N ILE A 191 -27.81 -28.02 27.92
CA ILE A 191 -27.44 -26.67 28.32
C ILE A 191 -26.90 -26.72 29.75
N ILE A 192 -25.73 -26.15 29.95
CA ILE A 192 -25.09 -26.07 31.26
C ILE A 192 -24.90 -24.59 31.58
N LEU A 193 -25.38 -24.18 32.74
CA LEU A 193 -25.18 -22.86 33.30
C LEU A 193 -24.31 -22.98 34.54
N ALA A 194 -23.28 -22.14 34.67
CA ALA A 194 -22.44 -22.15 35.88
C ALA A 194 -22.01 -20.71 36.23
N ASP A 195 -21.95 -20.43 37.53
CA ASP A 195 -21.55 -19.12 38.02
C ASP A 195 -20.06 -18.85 37.74
N SER A 196 -19.23 -19.88 37.88
CA SER A 196 -17.81 -19.80 37.59
C SER A 196 -17.24 -21.14 37.17
N GLY A 197 -16.08 -21.11 36.56
CA GLY A 197 -15.36 -22.33 36.19
C GLY A 197 -13.93 -22.05 35.79
N MET A 198 -13.22 -23.12 35.50
CA MET A 198 -11.85 -23.10 35.04
C MET A 198 -11.65 -24.19 34.00
N LEU A 199 -11.13 -23.80 32.86
CA LEU A 199 -10.78 -24.72 31.79
C LEU A 199 -9.26 -24.99 31.86
N GLN A 200 -8.88 -26.26 31.95
CA GLN A 200 -7.48 -26.69 32.06
C GLN A 200 -7.22 -27.86 31.12
N SER A 201 -6.05 -27.89 30.51
CA SER A 201 -5.59 -29.08 29.80
C SER A 201 -5.13 -30.16 30.76
N THR A 202 -5.39 -31.44 30.45
CA THR A 202 -4.84 -32.57 31.22
C THR A 202 -3.32 -32.63 31.07
N ALA A 203 -2.65 -33.31 32.01
CA ALA A 203 -1.19 -33.49 31.94
C ALA A 203 -0.74 -34.20 30.65
N GLU A 204 -1.59 -35.04 30.07
CA GLU A 204 -1.37 -35.76 28.83
C GLU A 204 -1.71 -34.92 27.58
N LYS A 205 -2.28 -33.71 27.75
CA LYS A 205 -2.72 -32.78 26.68
C LYS A 205 -3.72 -33.34 25.67
N LYS A 206 -4.35 -34.47 25.98
CA LYS A 206 -5.35 -35.11 25.11
C LYS A 206 -6.79 -34.76 25.44
N HIS A 207 -7.03 -34.15 26.59
CA HIS A 207 -8.37 -33.77 27.04
C HIS A 207 -8.32 -32.40 27.71
N LEU A 208 -9.41 -31.66 27.62
CA LEU A 208 -9.65 -30.45 28.41
C LEU A 208 -10.57 -30.81 29.60
N VAL A 209 -10.17 -30.42 30.78
CA VAL A 209 -10.99 -30.52 31.98
C VAL A 209 -11.62 -29.18 32.27
N LEU A 210 -12.91 -29.10 32.12
CA LEU A 210 -13.72 -27.95 32.51
C LEU A 210 -14.27 -28.19 33.91
N SER A 211 -13.73 -27.49 34.88
CA SER A 211 -14.20 -27.50 36.26
C SER A 211 -15.21 -26.37 36.44
N LEU A 212 -16.46 -26.70 36.69
CA LEU A 212 -17.57 -25.77 36.90
C LEU A 212 -17.95 -25.72 38.37
N TYR A 213 -18.32 -24.55 38.86
CA TYR A 213 -18.73 -24.31 40.24
C TYR A 213 -20.07 -23.61 40.27
N SER A 214 -20.97 -24.11 41.11
CA SER A 214 -22.33 -23.60 41.31
C SER A 214 -23.08 -23.44 39.99
N GLY A 215 -23.92 -24.39 39.64
CA GLY A 215 -24.59 -24.35 38.36
C GLY A 215 -25.73 -25.35 38.19
N GLU A 216 -26.33 -25.31 37.04
CA GLU A 216 -27.42 -26.15 36.60
C GLU A 216 -27.13 -26.80 35.26
N TRP A 217 -27.51 -28.06 35.11
CA TRP A 217 -27.42 -28.84 33.89
C TRP A 217 -28.82 -29.21 33.41
N PHE A 218 -29.15 -28.87 32.22
CA PHE A 218 -30.38 -29.21 31.54
C PHE A 218 -30.04 -30.10 30.34
N GLU A 219 -30.64 -31.29 30.27
CA GLU A 219 -30.38 -32.26 29.22
C GLU A 219 -31.70 -32.90 28.77
N ASN A 220 -31.92 -32.93 27.46
CA ASN A 220 -33.00 -33.67 26.87
C ASN A 220 -32.60 -35.15 26.77
N MET A 221 -33.36 -36.05 27.41
CA MET A 221 -33.11 -37.48 27.34
C MET A 221 -33.76 -38.04 26.06
N LYS A 222 -33.01 -38.83 25.30
CA LYS A 222 -33.57 -39.50 24.12
C LYS A 222 -34.75 -40.37 24.49
N SER A 223 -35.92 -40.16 23.88
CA SER A 223 -37.03 -41.11 23.93
C SER A 223 -36.66 -42.33 23.09
N SER A 224 -36.68 -43.52 23.67
CA SER A 224 -36.49 -44.78 22.95
C SER A 224 -37.68 -45.17 22.07
N GLU A 225 -38.75 -44.39 22.07
CA GLU A 225 -39.96 -44.63 21.27
C GLU A 225 -40.09 -43.59 20.13
N PHE A 226 -39.99 -44.06 18.92
CA PHE A 226 -40.30 -43.30 17.72
C PHE A 226 -41.79 -42.87 17.74
N GLY A 227 -42.06 -41.58 17.85
CA GLY A 227 -43.37 -41.08 17.44
C GLY A 227 -44.03 -39.96 18.21
N ASN A 228 -43.53 -39.46 19.33
CA ASN A 228 -44.16 -38.34 20.04
C ASN A 228 -43.13 -37.35 20.57
N SER A 229 -42.84 -36.33 19.78
CA SER A 229 -41.93 -35.23 20.13
C SER A 229 -42.43 -34.34 21.30
N ALA A 230 -43.68 -34.50 21.73
CA ALA A 230 -44.29 -33.71 22.83
C ALA A 230 -43.97 -34.21 24.26
N ALA A 231 -43.31 -35.35 24.41
CA ALA A 231 -43.04 -36.00 25.70
C ALA A 231 -41.60 -36.46 25.91
N VAL A 232 -40.63 -35.65 25.42
CA VAL A 232 -39.21 -35.95 25.68
C VAL A 232 -38.88 -35.59 27.12
N PRO A 233 -38.53 -36.56 28.01
CA PRO A 233 -38.18 -36.27 29.39
C PRO A 233 -36.89 -35.46 29.41
N TYR A 234 -36.87 -34.36 30.17
CA TYR A 234 -35.67 -33.61 30.42
C TYR A 234 -35.13 -33.84 31.80
N ARG A 235 -33.80 -33.85 31.93
CA ARG A 235 -33.08 -33.93 33.19
C ARG A 235 -32.61 -32.54 33.59
N ARG A 236 -32.94 -32.14 34.83
CA ARG A 236 -32.37 -30.98 35.50
C ARG A 236 -31.54 -31.41 36.66
N GLU A 237 -30.28 -31.04 36.71
CA GLU A 237 -29.34 -31.34 37.76
C GLU A 237 -28.72 -30.04 38.26
N THR A 238 -28.79 -29.79 39.56
CA THR A 238 -28.06 -28.71 40.22
C THR A 238 -26.79 -29.28 40.85
N PHE A 239 -25.68 -28.58 40.66
CA PHE A 239 -24.39 -29.01 41.16
C PHE A 239 -23.64 -27.88 41.86
N VAL A 240 -22.90 -28.22 42.93
CA VAL A 240 -21.97 -27.32 43.61
C VAL A 240 -20.63 -27.29 42.90
N SER A 241 -20.16 -28.43 42.43
CA SER A 241 -18.99 -28.55 41.58
C SER A 241 -19.17 -29.72 40.61
N LYS A 242 -18.77 -29.52 39.36
CA LYS A 242 -18.83 -30.54 38.32
C LYS A 242 -17.60 -30.46 37.44
N LYS A 243 -16.99 -31.58 37.13
CA LYS A 243 -15.88 -31.68 36.19
C LYS A 243 -16.36 -32.38 34.94
N ILE A 244 -16.14 -31.73 33.82
CA ILE A 244 -16.48 -32.24 32.50
C ILE A 244 -15.16 -32.43 31.75
N VAL A 245 -14.96 -33.63 31.25
CA VAL A 245 -13.83 -33.94 30.39
C VAL A 245 -14.31 -33.77 28.93
N LEU A 246 -13.65 -32.92 28.21
CA LEU A 246 -13.92 -32.68 26.80
C LEU A 246 -12.79 -33.34 26.00
N ASP A 247 -13.14 -34.13 25.01
CA ASP A 247 -12.16 -34.72 24.10
C ASP A 247 -11.57 -33.63 23.23
N PHE A 248 -10.34 -33.30 23.49
CA PHE A 248 -9.62 -32.24 22.77
C PHE A 248 -8.14 -32.60 22.74
N ASP A 249 -7.62 -32.84 21.58
CA ASP A 249 -6.19 -33.08 21.38
C ASP A 249 -5.44 -31.74 21.39
N ALA A 250 -4.87 -31.39 22.55
CA ALA A 250 -4.07 -30.18 22.74
C ALA A 250 -2.60 -30.39 22.33
N ASP A 251 -2.22 -31.57 21.87
CA ASP A 251 -0.89 -31.77 21.28
C ASP A 251 -0.77 -31.02 19.95
N PHE A 252 0.44 -30.56 19.69
CA PHE A 252 0.71 -29.90 18.42
C PHE A 252 0.73 -30.93 17.29
N ASN A 253 -0.43 -31.20 16.69
CA ASN A 253 -0.57 -32.01 15.49
C ASN A 253 -0.70 -31.09 14.28
N LEU A 254 0.08 -31.36 13.22
CA LEU A 254 -0.06 -30.64 11.96
C LEU A 254 -1.44 -30.97 11.37
N THR A 255 -2.26 -29.93 11.24
CA THR A 255 -3.57 -30.03 10.58
C THR A 255 -3.42 -30.65 9.19
N ASP A 256 -4.34 -31.53 8.84
CA ASP A 256 -4.30 -32.21 7.53
C ASP A 256 -4.34 -31.20 6.37
N ALA A 257 -3.45 -31.38 5.40
CA ALA A 257 -3.33 -30.52 4.22
C ALA A 257 -4.62 -30.51 3.38
N SER A 258 -5.48 -31.52 3.50
CA SER A 258 -6.76 -31.60 2.79
C SER A 258 -7.69 -30.43 3.10
N SER A 259 -7.67 -29.89 4.33
CA SER A 259 -8.43 -28.70 4.71
C SER A 259 -8.00 -27.42 3.96
N LEU A 260 -6.80 -27.41 3.40
CA LEU A 260 -6.21 -26.31 2.65
C LEU A 260 -6.32 -26.50 1.13
N ALA A 261 -7.00 -27.55 0.65
CA ALA A 261 -7.10 -27.90 -0.78
C ALA A 261 -7.65 -26.73 -1.65
N ASN A 262 -8.48 -25.88 -1.09
CA ASN A 262 -9.06 -24.70 -1.78
C ASN A 262 -8.19 -23.43 -1.67
N ASN A 263 -7.04 -23.50 -0.98
CA ASN A 263 -6.17 -22.32 -0.85
C ASN A 263 -5.35 -22.09 -2.12
N ALA A 264 -5.74 -21.12 -2.94
CA ALA A 264 -5.07 -20.78 -4.20
C ALA A 264 -3.59 -20.40 -4.03
N LYS A 265 -3.20 -19.81 -2.88
CA LYS A 265 -1.81 -19.40 -2.61
C LYS A 265 -0.86 -20.60 -2.43
N GLY A 266 -1.41 -21.73 -2.01
CA GLY A 266 -0.65 -22.97 -1.85
C GLY A 266 -0.46 -23.77 -3.13
N LYS A 267 -0.83 -23.26 -4.30
CA LYS A 267 -0.82 -24.01 -5.56
C LYS A 267 0.16 -23.42 -6.57
N GLY A 268 0.83 -24.30 -7.32
CA GLY A 268 1.57 -23.94 -8.53
C GLY A 268 0.64 -23.56 -9.67
N LEU A 269 1.17 -22.96 -10.74
CA LEU A 269 0.37 -22.50 -11.87
C LEU A 269 -0.44 -23.63 -12.53
N SER A 270 0.20 -24.79 -12.75
CA SER A 270 -0.46 -25.98 -13.28
C SER A 270 -1.60 -26.47 -12.39
N GLU A 271 -1.38 -26.52 -11.08
CA GLU A 271 -2.38 -26.92 -10.09
C GLU A 271 -3.54 -25.94 -10.01
N ILE A 272 -3.26 -24.64 -10.17
CA ILE A 272 -4.29 -23.59 -10.22
C ILE A 272 -5.22 -23.82 -11.41
N PHE A 273 -4.67 -24.02 -12.61
CA PHE A 273 -5.49 -24.28 -13.80
C PHE A 273 -6.28 -25.56 -13.68
N HIS A 274 -5.66 -26.65 -13.21
CA HIS A 274 -6.38 -27.90 -12.97
C HIS A 274 -7.51 -27.75 -11.95
N SER A 275 -7.30 -26.97 -10.89
CA SER A 275 -8.34 -26.67 -9.91
C SER A 275 -9.48 -25.86 -10.50
N ILE A 276 -9.19 -24.87 -11.36
CA ILE A 276 -10.20 -24.08 -12.06
C ILE A 276 -11.04 -24.98 -12.97
N ASP A 277 -10.39 -25.86 -13.74
CA ASP A 277 -11.07 -26.79 -14.64
C ASP A 277 -11.94 -27.79 -13.88
N SER A 278 -11.46 -28.31 -12.75
CA SER A 278 -12.22 -29.21 -11.88
C SER A 278 -13.46 -28.51 -11.30
N ILE A 279 -13.31 -27.27 -10.80
CA ILE A 279 -14.43 -26.48 -10.27
C ILE A 279 -15.44 -26.17 -11.38
N ASN A 280 -14.98 -25.73 -12.55
CA ASN A 280 -15.86 -25.46 -13.69
C ASN A 280 -16.64 -26.73 -14.10
N GLY A 281 -15.98 -27.87 -14.17
CA GLY A 281 -16.65 -29.14 -14.52
C GLY A 281 -17.73 -29.55 -13.52
N LEU A 282 -17.47 -29.35 -12.22
CA LEU A 282 -18.46 -29.59 -11.17
C LEU A 282 -19.67 -28.66 -11.31
N TYR A 283 -19.44 -27.37 -11.50
CA TYR A 283 -20.52 -26.38 -11.59
C TYR A 283 -21.25 -26.41 -12.92
N ASP A 284 -20.59 -26.82 -14.01
CA ASP A 284 -21.27 -27.10 -15.28
C ASP A 284 -22.26 -28.29 -15.14
N SER A 285 -21.90 -29.31 -14.36
CA SER A 285 -22.80 -30.40 -14.03
C SER A 285 -24.00 -29.93 -13.20
N ILE A 286 -23.77 -29.12 -12.17
CA ILE A 286 -24.83 -28.50 -11.36
C ILE A 286 -25.74 -27.62 -12.24
N GLY A 287 -25.15 -26.79 -13.11
CA GLY A 287 -25.91 -25.95 -14.04
C GLY A 287 -26.79 -26.73 -15.01
N LYS A 288 -26.29 -27.86 -15.53
CA LYS A 288 -27.10 -28.76 -16.34
C LYS A 288 -28.26 -29.36 -15.56
N ASN A 289 -28.05 -29.73 -14.29
CA ASN A 289 -29.12 -30.21 -13.42
C ASN A 289 -30.16 -29.13 -13.16
N TYR A 290 -29.75 -27.90 -12.89
CA TYR A 290 -30.66 -26.76 -12.71
C TYR A 290 -31.45 -26.46 -13.99
N LEU A 291 -30.82 -26.55 -15.16
CA LEU A 291 -31.51 -26.38 -16.43
C LEU A 291 -32.54 -27.52 -16.67
N SER A 292 -32.19 -28.77 -16.34
CA SER A 292 -33.11 -29.88 -16.45
C SER A 292 -34.31 -29.77 -15.53
N GLU A 293 -34.08 -29.31 -14.30
CA GLU A 293 -35.17 -29.00 -13.34
C GLU A 293 -36.09 -27.88 -13.84
N ALA A 294 -35.52 -26.76 -14.32
CA ALA A 294 -36.31 -25.67 -14.88
C ALA A 294 -37.16 -26.15 -16.06
N ASN A 295 -36.56 -26.92 -17.00
CA ASN A 295 -37.30 -27.48 -18.12
C ASN A 295 -38.42 -28.44 -17.68
N ALA A 296 -38.19 -29.27 -16.65
CA ALA A 296 -39.21 -30.17 -16.11
C ALA A 296 -40.36 -29.42 -15.42
N ARG A 297 -40.09 -28.26 -14.83
CA ARG A 297 -41.13 -27.41 -14.19
C ARG A 297 -41.95 -26.63 -15.21
N PHE A 298 -41.32 -26.05 -16.22
CA PHE A 298 -42.01 -25.23 -17.24
C PHE A 298 -42.74 -26.08 -18.29
N TYR A 299 -42.13 -27.18 -18.68
CA TYR A 299 -42.75 -28.13 -19.62
C TYR A 299 -43.28 -29.33 -18.84
N ARG A 300 -44.46 -29.18 -18.23
CA ARG A 300 -45.23 -30.33 -17.70
C ARG A 300 -45.57 -31.23 -18.88
N THR A 301 -44.64 -32.04 -19.29
CA THR A 301 -44.91 -33.16 -20.20
C THR A 301 -45.62 -34.23 -19.40
N ALA A 302 -46.99 -34.16 -19.37
CA ALA A 302 -47.72 -35.39 -19.24
C ALA A 302 -47.11 -36.36 -20.25
N GLN A 303 -46.90 -37.64 -19.89
CA GLN A 303 -46.42 -38.64 -20.83
C GLN A 303 -47.49 -38.78 -21.95
N ILE A 304 -47.38 -37.90 -22.95
CA ILE A 304 -48.27 -37.87 -24.09
C ILE A 304 -47.59 -38.74 -25.14
N ASN A 305 -48.33 -39.69 -25.70
CA ASN A 305 -47.89 -40.48 -26.81
C ASN A 305 -47.43 -39.57 -27.96
N LYS A 306 -46.42 -39.95 -28.72
CA LYS A 306 -45.89 -39.14 -29.84
C LYS A 306 -46.98 -38.67 -30.83
N ALA A 307 -48.04 -39.45 -31.05
CA ALA A 307 -49.14 -39.11 -31.93
C ALA A 307 -50.05 -37.99 -31.35
N ASP A 308 -50.26 -38.00 -30.03
CA ASP A 308 -51.04 -36.98 -29.33
C ASP A 308 -50.24 -35.72 -29.14
N SER A 309 -48.94 -35.79 -28.91
CA SER A 309 -48.03 -34.67 -28.90
C SER A 309 -48.04 -33.85 -30.20
N LEU A 310 -48.03 -34.53 -31.37
CA LEU A 310 -48.11 -33.88 -32.67
C LEU A 310 -49.46 -33.18 -32.90
N LYS A 311 -50.57 -33.76 -32.38
CA LYS A 311 -51.92 -33.13 -32.44
C LYS A 311 -51.98 -31.87 -31.55
N GLU A 312 -51.44 -31.94 -30.33
CA GLU A 312 -51.43 -30.79 -29.41
C GLU A 312 -50.54 -29.67 -29.90
N ILE A 313 -49.36 -29.98 -30.51
CA ILE A 313 -48.50 -28.96 -31.13
C ILE A 313 -49.20 -28.26 -32.30
N LYS A 314 -49.92 -28.98 -33.16
CA LYS A 314 -50.70 -28.39 -34.24
C LYS A 314 -51.83 -27.52 -33.72
N LYS A 315 -52.53 -27.96 -32.66
CA LYS A 315 -53.57 -27.20 -32.00
C LYS A 315 -53.06 -25.92 -31.35
N GLY A 316 -51.91 -26.00 -30.65
CA GLY A 316 -51.25 -24.84 -30.04
C GLY A 316 -50.75 -23.79 -31.04
N GLN A 317 -50.40 -24.21 -32.27
CA GLN A 317 -50.02 -23.31 -33.35
C GLN A 317 -51.22 -22.53 -33.95
N THR A 318 -52.42 -23.05 -33.80
CA THR A 318 -53.67 -22.45 -34.38
C THR A 318 -54.47 -21.63 -33.37
N GLU A 319 -54.24 -21.81 -32.07
CA GLU A 319 -54.95 -21.07 -30.99
C GLU A 319 -54.10 -19.90 -30.49
N ASN A 320 -54.66 -18.67 -30.57
CA ASN A 320 -54.00 -17.49 -30.01
C ASN A 320 -54.33 -17.40 -28.51
N PHE A 321 -53.29 -17.30 -27.66
CA PHE A 321 -53.39 -17.17 -26.20
C PHE A 321 -54.34 -16.04 -25.80
N ASP A 322 -54.26 -14.87 -26.44
CA ASP A 322 -55.08 -13.71 -26.12
C ASP A 322 -56.59 -13.98 -26.32
N THR A 323 -56.90 -14.73 -27.34
CA THR A 323 -58.32 -15.11 -27.61
C THR A 323 -58.86 -16.09 -26.57
N LEU A 324 -58.03 -17.04 -26.13
CA LEU A 324 -58.39 -17.96 -25.04
C LEU A 324 -58.53 -17.23 -23.70
N TYR A 325 -57.59 -16.40 -23.38
CA TYR A 325 -57.59 -15.62 -22.13
C TYR A 325 -58.79 -14.67 -22.06
N ASN A 326 -59.13 -14.00 -23.15
CA ASN A 326 -60.27 -13.08 -23.21
C ASN A 326 -61.65 -13.77 -23.09
N LYS A 327 -61.76 -15.03 -23.44
CA LYS A 327 -62.97 -15.86 -23.28
C LYS A 327 -63.22 -16.35 -21.85
N LEU A 328 -62.20 -16.24 -20.96
CA LEU A 328 -62.35 -16.66 -19.56
C LEU A 328 -63.21 -15.67 -18.75
N SER A 329 -63.94 -16.18 -17.73
CA SER A 329 -64.63 -15.33 -16.75
C SER A 329 -63.62 -14.53 -15.93
N ASN A 330 -64.03 -13.37 -15.39
CA ASN A 330 -63.16 -12.49 -14.62
C ASN A 330 -62.49 -13.20 -13.42
N ASP A 331 -63.21 -14.10 -12.74
CA ASP A 331 -62.67 -14.90 -11.65
C ASP A 331 -61.54 -15.85 -12.07
N LYS A 332 -61.73 -16.48 -13.26
CA LYS A 332 -60.70 -17.37 -13.81
C LYS A 332 -59.47 -16.58 -14.31
N LYS A 333 -59.67 -15.39 -14.87
CA LYS A 333 -58.57 -14.50 -15.25
C LYS A 333 -57.75 -14.06 -14.01
N LEU A 334 -58.45 -13.69 -12.93
CA LEU A 334 -57.80 -13.28 -11.70
C LEU A 334 -57.01 -14.43 -11.05
N ARG A 335 -57.58 -15.65 -11.02
CA ARG A 335 -56.87 -16.84 -10.55
C ARG A 335 -55.65 -17.14 -11.38
N ALA A 336 -55.75 -17.11 -12.71
CA ALA A 336 -54.61 -17.37 -13.61
C ALA A 336 -53.50 -16.33 -13.42
N LEU A 337 -53.83 -15.05 -13.20
CA LEU A 337 -52.87 -14.00 -12.89
C LEU A 337 -52.19 -14.20 -11.52
N ASN A 338 -52.97 -14.54 -10.50
CA ASN A 338 -52.43 -14.81 -9.17
C ASN A 338 -51.51 -16.06 -9.19
N ASP A 339 -51.90 -17.13 -9.88
CA ASP A 339 -51.11 -18.34 -10.02
C ASP A 339 -49.78 -18.04 -10.78
N ALA A 340 -49.87 -17.23 -11.85
CA ALA A 340 -48.68 -16.80 -12.59
C ALA A 340 -47.74 -15.92 -11.72
N GLN A 341 -48.31 -15.01 -10.95
CA GLN A 341 -47.54 -14.17 -10.03
C GLN A 341 -46.88 -15.00 -8.93
N MET A 342 -47.61 -15.93 -8.30
CA MET A 342 -47.03 -16.82 -7.28
C MET A 342 -45.91 -17.69 -7.85
N THR A 343 -46.14 -18.27 -9.04
CA THR A 343 -45.11 -19.08 -9.72
C THR A 343 -43.89 -18.25 -10.04
N ALA A 344 -44.05 -17.06 -10.60
CA ALA A 344 -42.94 -16.16 -10.89
C ALA A 344 -42.12 -15.77 -9.63
N GLN A 345 -42.82 -15.53 -8.53
CA GLN A 345 -42.21 -15.17 -7.25
C GLN A 345 -41.46 -16.36 -6.64
N GLN A 346 -41.98 -17.58 -6.77
CA GLN A 346 -41.33 -18.81 -6.34
C GLN A 346 -40.09 -19.09 -7.17
N GLU A 347 -40.13 -18.93 -8.48
CA GLU A 347 -39.00 -19.09 -9.37
C GLU A 347 -37.91 -18.03 -9.11
N LEU A 348 -38.28 -16.79 -8.83
CA LEU A 348 -37.34 -15.75 -8.45
C LEU A 348 -36.57 -16.13 -7.18
N THR A 349 -37.28 -16.67 -6.18
CA THR A 349 -36.68 -17.12 -4.92
C THR A 349 -35.72 -18.30 -5.14
N ASP A 350 -36.14 -19.29 -5.97
CA ASP A 350 -35.30 -20.44 -6.32
C ASP A 350 -34.05 -20.03 -7.11
N LEU A 351 -34.19 -19.11 -8.06
CA LEU A 351 -33.05 -18.54 -8.81
C LEU A 351 -32.08 -17.77 -7.90
N ASN A 352 -32.59 -16.97 -6.96
CA ASN A 352 -31.75 -16.27 -5.99
C ASN A 352 -30.98 -17.24 -5.09
N PHE A 353 -31.63 -18.33 -4.65
CA PHE A 353 -30.96 -19.38 -3.89
C PHE A 353 -29.88 -20.09 -4.72
N LYS A 354 -30.19 -20.48 -5.95
CA LYS A 354 -29.24 -21.09 -6.89
C LYS A 354 -28.07 -20.15 -7.21
N ALA A 355 -28.35 -18.87 -7.40
CA ALA A 355 -27.32 -17.84 -7.60
C ALA A 355 -26.40 -17.71 -6.37
N MET A 356 -26.94 -17.76 -5.17
CA MET A 356 -26.16 -17.73 -3.94
C MET A 356 -25.23 -18.94 -3.83
N VAL A 357 -25.74 -20.15 -4.08
CA VAL A 357 -24.92 -21.39 -4.06
C VAL A 357 -23.81 -21.38 -5.10
N THR A 358 -24.06 -20.82 -6.28
CA THR A 358 -23.04 -20.74 -7.35
C THR A 358 -22.06 -19.59 -7.17
N SER A 359 -22.39 -18.56 -6.37
CA SER A 359 -21.53 -17.41 -6.14
C SER A 359 -20.19 -17.77 -5.45
N ASP A 360 -20.20 -18.79 -4.62
CA ASP A 360 -19.00 -19.27 -3.91
C ASP A 360 -17.97 -19.85 -4.88
N ALA A 361 -18.44 -20.55 -5.93
CA ALA A 361 -17.55 -21.07 -6.99
C ALA A 361 -16.87 -19.93 -7.75
N ASP A 362 -17.63 -18.92 -8.14
CA ASP A 362 -17.09 -17.75 -8.83
C ASP A 362 -16.05 -17.04 -7.99
N TYR A 363 -16.28 -16.93 -6.68
CA TYR A 363 -15.32 -16.36 -5.75
C TYR A 363 -14.03 -17.17 -5.67
N ILE A 364 -14.12 -18.50 -5.55
CA ILE A 364 -12.96 -19.40 -5.51
C ILE A 364 -12.20 -19.35 -6.84
N ILE A 365 -12.89 -19.40 -7.98
CA ILE A 365 -12.28 -19.29 -9.31
C ILE A 365 -11.56 -17.94 -9.46
N ARG A 366 -12.18 -16.83 -9.03
CA ARG A 366 -11.53 -15.51 -9.03
C ARG A 366 -10.25 -15.51 -8.22
N GLN A 367 -10.25 -16.08 -7.01
CA GLN A 367 -9.04 -16.18 -6.19
C GLN A 367 -7.93 -16.95 -6.90
N HIS A 368 -8.23 -18.08 -7.53
CA HIS A 368 -7.25 -18.87 -8.27
C HIS A 368 -6.67 -18.08 -9.46
N LYS A 369 -7.52 -17.40 -10.24
CA LYS A 369 -7.08 -16.56 -11.37
C LYS A 369 -6.23 -15.36 -10.89
N ILE A 370 -6.58 -14.73 -9.77
CA ILE A 370 -5.81 -13.64 -9.18
C ILE A 370 -4.40 -14.12 -8.81
N GLU A 371 -4.28 -15.24 -8.11
CA GLU A 371 -2.98 -15.78 -7.70
C GLU A 371 -2.13 -16.22 -8.92
N ALA A 372 -2.75 -16.74 -9.98
CA ALA A 372 -2.05 -17.06 -11.22
C ALA A 372 -1.42 -15.81 -11.86
N ILE A 373 -2.20 -14.72 -12.02
CA ILE A 373 -1.71 -13.48 -12.63
C ILE A 373 -0.67 -12.80 -11.73
N LYS A 374 -0.88 -12.85 -10.41
CA LYS A 374 0.04 -12.25 -9.44
C LYS A 374 1.46 -12.79 -9.53
N LYS A 375 1.64 -14.07 -9.89
CA LYS A 375 2.96 -14.66 -10.11
C LYS A 375 3.73 -13.95 -11.24
N PHE A 376 3.04 -13.53 -12.28
CA PHE A 376 3.65 -12.77 -13.39
C PHE A 376 3.88 -11.30 -13.04
N THR A 377 2.87 -10.63 -12.46
CA THR A 377 2.96 -9.20 -12.17
C THR A 377 4.03 -8.89 -11.13
N LEU A 378 4.18 -9.73 -10.11
CA LEU A 378 5.20 -9.55 -9.09
C LEU A 378 6.62 -9.81 -9.62
N ALA A 379 6.80 -10.82 -10.48
CA ALA A 379 8.06 -11.05 -11.16
C ALA A 379 8.43 -9.87 -12.09
N LEU A 380 7.47 -9.35 -12.87
CA LEU A 380 7.65 -8.19 -13.74
C LEU A 380 8.00 -6.93 -12.96
N SER A 381 7.49 -6.79 -11.72
CA SER A 381 7.80 -5.66 -10.85
C SER A 381 9.30 -5.54 -10.55
N CYS A 382 10.05 -6.62 -10.55
CA CYS A 382 11.51 -6.59 -10.42
C CYS A 382 12.15 -5.73 -11.53
N LEU A 383 11.71 -5.91 -12.76
CA LEU A 383 12.22 -5.15 -13.91
C LEU A 383 11.75 -3.69 -13.87
N ILE A 384 10.49 -3.45 -13.56
CA ILE A 384 9.92 -2.10 -13.45
C ILE A 384 10.67 -1.29 -12.38
N PHE A 385 10.91 -1.89 -11.21
CA PHE A 385 11.60 -1.23 -10.10
C PHE A 385 13.07 -0.95 -10.41
N PHE A 386 13.73 -1.80 -11.19
CA PHE A 386 15.05 -1.50 -11.70
C PHE A 386 15.05 -0.24 -12.59
N PHE A 387 14.09 -0.14 -13.53
CA PHE A 387 13.99 1.02 -14.43
C PHE A 387 13.48 2.30 -13.73
N ILE A 388 12.99 2.21 -12.51
CA ILE A 388 12.76 3.37 -11.63
C ILE A 388 14.02 3.69 -10.83
N GLY A 389 14.60 2.69 -10.16
CA GLY A 389 15.68 2.88 -9.20
C GLY A 389 17.00 3.33 -9.83
N ALA A 390 17.47 2.63 -10.86
CA ALA A 390 18.75 2.94 -11.50
C ALA A 390 18.79 4.35 -12.11
N PRO A 391 17.78 4.79 -12.89
CA PRO A 391 17.75 6.15 -13.40
C PRO A 391 17.60 7.22 -12.33
N LEU A 392 16.77 6.99 -11.31
CA LEU A 392 16.66 7.91 -10.17
C LEU A 392 17.98 8.05 -9.44
N GLY A 393 18.68 6.94 -9.18
CA GLY A 393 20.01 6.96 -8.57
C GLY A 393 21.03 7.75 -9.39
N ALA A 394 21.02 7.61 -10.72
CA ALA A 394 21.90 8.33 -11.62
C ALA A 394 21.66 9.86 -11.64
N ILE A 395 20.41 10.29 -11.40
CA ILE A 395 20.03 11.72 -11.34
C ILE A 395 20.40 12.32 -9.97
N ILE A 396 20.18 11.57 -8.89
CA ILE A 396 20.37 12.03 -7.52
C ILE A 396 21.83 11.85 -7.11
N ARG A 397 22.65 12.87 -7.38
CA ARG A 397 24.08 12.84 -7.16
C ARG A 397 24.51 13.18 -5.73
N LYS A 398 23.61 13.64 -4.87
CA LYS A 398 23.92 14.09 -3.50
C LYS A 398 22.83 13.60 -2.53
N GLY A 399 23.22 13.07 -1.39
CA GLY A 399 22.27 12.74 -0.33
C GLY A 399 22.62 11.57 0.58
N GLY A 400 23.83 10.96 0.45
CA GLY A 400 24.23 9.83 1.28
C GLY A 400 23.24 8.64 1.18
N LEU A 401 23.35 7.67 2.09
CA LEU A 401 22.52 6.46 2.10
C LEU A 401 21.04 6.71 2.47
N GLY A 402 20.73 7.78 3.16
CA GLY A 402 19.38 8.05 3.67
C GLY A 402 18.36 8.41 2.59
N PHE A 403 18.76 9.20 1.59
CA PHE A 403 17.85 9.68 0.55
C PHE A 403 17.35 8.55 -0.38
N PRO A 404 18.21 7.61 -0.85
CA PRO A 404 17.78 6.42 -1.57
C PRO A 404 16.73 5.59 -0.80
N VAL A 405 16.89 5.42 0.49
CA VAL A 405 15.95 4.66 1.32
C VAL A 405 14.58 5.33 1.35
N ILE A 406 14.52 6.65 1.57
CA ILE A 406 13.25 7.39 1.62
C ILE A 406 12.50 7.28 0.28
N ILE A 407 13.19 7.44 -0.85
CA ILE A 407 12.58 7.33 -2.18
C ILE A 407 12.08 5.91 -2.43
N SER A 408 12.90 4.89 -2.11
CA SER A 408 12.50 3.50 -2.33
C SER A 408 11.25 3.13 -1.51
N VAL A 409 11.16 3.59 -0.27
CA VAL A 409 9.99 3.38 0.58
C VAL A 409 8.76 4.10 -0.03
N PHE A 410 8.92 5.33 -0.52
CA PHE A 410 7.83 6.08 -1.14
C PHE A 410 7.29 5.38 -2.41
N VAL A 411 8.16 4.94 -3.31
CA VAL A 411 7.79 4.20 -4.52
C VAL A 411 7.13 2.87 -4.15
N PHE A 412 7.65 2.17 -3.13
CA PHE A 412 7.07 0.93 -2.65
C PHE A 412 5.68 1.11 -2.04
N ILE A 413 5.45 2.19 -1.28
CA ILE A 413 4.12 2.51 -0.73
C ILE A 413 3.11 2.69 -1.86
N ILE A 414 3.47 3.42 -2.92
CA ILE A 414 2.59 3.60 -4.10
C ILE A 414 2.28 2.23 -4.73
N PHE A 415 3.30 1.41 -4.97
CA PHE A 415 3.11 0.06 -5.50
C PHE A 415 2.17 -0.77 -4.62
N TYR A 416 2.41 -0.78 -3.31
CA TYR A 416 1.64 -1.57 -2.34
C TYR A 416 0.16 -1.14 -2.29
N ILE A 417 -0.10 0.17 -2.33
CA ILE A 417 -1.48 0.69 -2.37
C ILE A 417 -2.19 0.25 -3.66
N LEU A 418 -1.52 0.36 -4.81
CA LEU A 418 -2.09 -0.02 -6.11
C LEU A 418 -2.34 -1.53 -6.18
N ASP A 419 -1.35 -2.35 -5.79
CA ASP A 419 -1.45 -3.82 -5.79
C ASP A 419 -2.57 -4.31 -4.85
N ASN A 420 -2.61 -3.79 -3.62
CA ASN A 420 -3.62 -4.18 -2.64
C ASN A 420 -5.04 -3.72 -3.04
N THR A 421 -5.18 -2.51 -3.61
CA THR A 421 -6.46 -2.03 -4.11
C THR A 421 -6.93 -2.88 -5.28
N GLY A 422 -6.05 -3.18 -6.23
CA GLY A 422 -6.33 -4.05 -7.36
C GLY A 422 -6.73 -5.46 -6.91
N TYR A 423 -6.02 -6.03 -5.95
CA TYR A 423 -6.35 -7.33 -5.35
C TYR A 423 -7.75 -7.33 -4.72
N ARG A 424 -8.06 -6.34 -3.86
CA ARG A 424 -9.37 -6.26 -3.18
C ARG A 424 -10.52 -6.12 -4.16
N MET A 425 -10.41 -5.21 -5.14
CA MET A 425 -11.48 -4.96 -6.12
C MET A 425 -11.69 -6.16 -7.07
N SER A 426 -10.62 -6.84 -7.47
CA SER A 426 -10.73 -8.08 -8.26
C SER A 426 -11.34 -9.22 -7.45
N ARG A 427 -11.00 -9.34 -6.18
CA ARG A 427 -11.55 -10.37 -5.28
C ARG A 427 -13.05 -10.20 -5.06
N LEU A 428 -13.51 -8.95 -4.90
CA LEU A 428 -14.92 -8.61 -4.75
C LEU A 428 -15.71 -8.77 -6.07
N GLY A 429 -15.02 -8.91 -7.22
CA GLY A 429 -15.65 -9.03 -8.53
C GLY A 429 -16.11 -7.70 -9.15
N THR A 430 -15.77 -6.56 -8.52
CA THR A 430 -16.10 -5.23 -9.06
C THR A 430 -15.25 -4.85 -10.25
N TRP A 431 -13.99 -5.30 -10.27
CA TRP A 431 -13.07 -5.10 -11.39
C TRP A 431 -12.72 -6.43 -12.05
N THR A 432 -12.44 -6.38 -13.35
CA THR A 432 -11.89 -7.52 -14.04
C THR A 432 -10.52 -7.89 -13.46
N ILE A 433 -10.19 -9.16 -13.39
CA ILE A 433 -8.97 -9.65 -12.74
C ILE A 433 -7.72 -9.09 -13.41
N TRP A 434 -7.71 -8.99 -14.75
CA TRP A 434 -6.61 -8.42 -15.52
C TRP A 434 -6.37 -6.94 -15.20
N PHE A 435 -7.45 -6.16 -15.10
CA PHE A 435 -7.35 -4.75 -14.75
C PHE A 435 -6.84 -4.56 -13.32
N GLY A 436 -7.41 -5.29 -12.35
CA GLY A 436 -7.01 -5.13 -10.96
C GLY A 436 -5.57 -5.56 -10.70
N GLN A 437 -5.15 -6.73 -11.21
CA GLN A 437 -3.77 -7.21 -11.02
C GLN A 437 -2.76 -6.48 -11.92
N GLY A 438 -3.21 -5.93 -13.03
CA GLY A 438 -2.41 -5.11 -13.94
C GLY A 438 -2.25 -3.65 -13.51
N LEU A 439 -3.02 -3.16 -12.53
CA LEU A 439 -3.05 -1.74 -12.15
C LEU A 439 -1.67 -1.22 -11.72
N ALA A 440 -0.99 -1.93 -10.83
CA ALA A 440 0.32 -1.51 -10.34
C ALA A 440 1.39 -1.48 -11.45
N PRO A 441 1.57 -2.53 -12.27
CA PRO A 441 2.44 -2.47 -13.44
C PRO A 441 2.04 -1.40 -14.46
N ALA A 442 0.74 -1.22 -14.73
CA ALA A 442 0.24 -0.25 -15.70
C ALA A 442 0.55 1.21 -15.30
N VAL A 443 0.51 1.53 -14.02
CA VAL A 443 0.85 2.87 -13.51
C VAL A 443 2.37 3.06 -13.40
N LEU A 444 3.09 2.06 -12.91
CA LEU A 444 4.52 2.21 -12.67
C LEU A 444 5.39 2.10 -13.94
N THR A 445 4.95 1.37 -14.97
CA THR A 445 5.70 1.26 -16.22
C THR A 445 5.85 2.59 -16.95
N PRO A 446 4.81 3.41 -17.15
CA PRO A 446 4.96 4.77 -17.70
C PRO A 446 5.91 5.64 -16.87
N ILE A 447 5.83 5.55 -15.53
CA ILE A 447 6.74 6.28 -14.63
C ILE A 447 8.19 5.81 -14.85
N ALA A 448 8.43 4.51 -14.94
CA ALA A 448 9.74 3.94 -15.22
C ALA A 448 10.31 4.42 -16.56
N ILE A 449 9.50 4.41 -17.61
CA ILE A 449 9.88 4.91 -18.94
C ILE A 449 10.20 6.41 -18.88
N PHE A 450 9.34 7.21 -18.25
CA PHE A 450 9.53 8.65 -18.10
C PHE A 450 10.82 8.99 -17.35
N VAL A 451 11.06 8.34 -16.22
CA VAL A 451 12.26 8.57 -15.41
C VAL A 451 13.53 8.15 -16.17
N THR A 452 13.47 6.99 -16.84
CA THR A 452 14.58 6.51 -17.67
C THR A 452 14.89 7.46 -18.83
N TYR A 453 13.87 7.94 -19.53
CA TYR A 453 14.02 8.94 -20.60
C TYR A 453 14.66 10.23 -20.10
N LYS A 454 14.21 10.74 -18.95
CA LYS A 454 14.74 11.96 -18.34
C LYS A 454 16.19 11.79 -17.86
N ALA A 455 16.54 10.61 -17.33
CA ALA A 455 17.91 10.31 -16.90
C ALA A 455 18.90 10.20 -18.06
N THR A 456 18.46 9.63 -19.20
CA THR A 456 19.30 9.51 -20.40
C THR A 456 19.56 10.83 -21.08
N ASN A 457 18.61 11.77 -21.01
CA ASN A 457 18.72 13.08 -21.66
C ASN A 457 19.29 14.18 -20.74
N ASP A 458 19.95 13.82 -19.64
CA ASP A 458 20.57 14.74 -18.66
C ASP A 458 19.71 15.93 -18.25
N SER A 459 18.39 15.71 -18.14
CA SER A 459 17.46 16.79 -17.83
C SER A 459 17.61 17.25 -16.37
N THR A 460 17.64 18.58 -16.19
CA THR A 460 17.74 19.25 -14.86
C THR A 460 16.46 19.12 -14.02
N VAL A 461 15.43 18.42 -14.51
CA VAL A 461 14.10 18.33 -13.88
C VAL A 461 14.15 17.75 -12.46
N PHE A 462 15.12 16.90 -12.13
CA PHE A 462 15.29 16.32 -10.78
C PHE A 462 16.44 16.95 -9.99
N ASN A 463 16.88 18.17 -10.35
CA ASN A 463 17.87 18.87 -9.56
C ASN A 463 17.24 19.29 -8.21
N MET A 464 17.60 18.55 -7.15
CA MET A 464 17.08 18.77 -5.79
C MET A 464 17.37 20.20 -5.30
N GLU A 465 18.45 20.83 -5.76
CA GLU A 465 18.77 22.21 -5.42
C GLU A 465 17.72 23.17 -6.02
N MET A 466 17.19 22.89 -7.21
CA MET A 466 16.13 23.68 -7.82
C MET A 466 14.83 23.60 -7.01
N TYR A 467 14.44 22.38 -6.57
CA TYR A 467 13.27 22.20 -5.70
C TYR A 467 13.48 22.83 -4.34
N LYS A 468 14.67 22.62 -3.74
CA LYS A 468 15.04 23.28 -2.48
C LYS A 468 14.95 24.80 -2.60
N MET A 469 15.50 25.38 -3.69
CA MET A 469 15.39 26.80 -3.97
C MET A 469 13.94 27.25 -4.18
N PHE A 470 13.14 26.45 -4.90
CA PHE A 470 11.72 26.73 -5.09
C PHE A 470 10.96 26.74 -3.77
N PHE A 471 11.14 25.71 -2.92
CA PHE A 471 10.51 25.67 -1.60
C PHE A 471 11.04 26.76 -0.67
N MET A 472 12.35 27.06 -0.71
CA MET A 472 12.92 28.15 0.08
C MET A 472 12.35 29.51 -0.37
N LYS A 473 12.19 29.74 -1.70
CA LYS A 473 11.51 30.92 -2.25
C LYS A 473 10.03 30.94 -1.83
N LEU A 474 9.32 29.79 -1.92
CA LEU A 474 7.92 29.68 -1.53
C LEU A 474 7.71 30.00 -0.04
N LEU A 475 8.57 29.46 0.83
CA LEU A 475 8.53 29.69 2.28
C LEU A 475 9.17 31.03 2.70
N GLY A 476 9.79 31.75 1.77
CA GLY A 476 10.48 33.02 2.03
C GLY A 476 11.73 32.87 2.92
N LEU A 477 12.39 31.72 2.85
CA LEU A 477 13.62 31.48 3.62
C LEU A 477 14.82 32.19 2.96
N ARG A 478 15.84 32.53 3.76
CA ARG A 478 17.06 33.17 3.28
C ARG A 478 17.98 32.16 2.61
N ILE A 479 18.49 32.52 1.43
CA ILE A 479 19.58 31.81 0.77
C ILE A 479 20.87 32.49 1.21
N LYS A 480 21.78 31.73 1.81
CA LYS A 480 23.09 32.27 2.20
C LYS A 480 23.99 32.34 0.95
N ARG A 481 24.74 33.44 0.85
CA ARG A 481 25.79 33.58 -0.16
C ARG A 481 27.01 32.77 0.26
N HIS A 482 27.61 32.05 -0.69
CA HIS A 482 28.90 31.38 -0.51
C HIS A 482 29.82 31.85 -1.60
N VAL A 483 30.78 32.70 -1.24
CA VAL A 483 31.83 33.19 -2.12
C VAL A 483 33.10 32.46 -1.73
N PHE A 484 33.69 31.76 -2.70
CA PHE A 484 35.01 31.12 -2.55
C PHE A 484 36.03 31.97 -3.32
N GLY A 485 37.26 32.09 -2.76
CA GLY A 485 38.36 32.70 -3.49
C GLY A 485 38.67 31.90 -4.75
N LYS A 486 38.88 32.59 -5.87
CA LYS A 486 39.23 31.94 -7.14
C LYS A 486 40.66 31.36 -7.04
N GLU A 487 40.87 30.15 -7.50
CA GLU A 487 42.20 29.50 -7.52
C GLU A 487 43.17 30.22 -8.46
N VAL A 488 42.67 30.80 -9.55
CA VAL A 488 43.43 31.57 -10.52
C VAL A 488 42.82 32.96 -10.63
N ILE A 489 43.58 34.00 -10.27
CA ILE A 489 43.23 35.41 -10.40
C ILE A 489 43.85 35.93 -11.67
N ILE A 490 43.04 36.35 -12.64
CA ILE A 490 43.51 36.86 -13.93
C ILE A 490 43.76 38.37 -13.83
N GLU A 491 42.86 39.08 -13.12
CA GLU A 491 42.94 40.53 -12.87
C GLU A 491 42.75 40.84 -11.41
N GLU A 492 43.54 41.73 -10.83
CA GLU A 492 43.35 42.19 -9.45
C GLU A 492 42.20 43.20 -9.38
N PRO A 493 41.42 43.22 -8.26
CA PRO A 493 40.30 44.15 -8.10
C PRO A 493 40.78 45.61 -8.10
N LYS A 494 39.97 46.47 -8.69
CA LYS A 494 40.22 47.92 -8.71
C LYS A 494 39.72 48.53 -7.38
N TYR A 495 40.43 48.31 -6.30
CA TYR A 495 40.01 48.67 -4.92
C TYR A 495 39.55 50.13 -4.78
N ALA A 496 40.25 51.11 -5.38
CA ALA A 496 39.90 52.54 -5.29
C ALA A 496 38.58 52.86 -6.01
N GLU A 497 38.34 52.25 -7.16
CA GLU A 497 37.10 52.41 -7.94
C GLU A 497 35.94 51.73 -7.24
N ASP A 498 36.16 50.52 -6.73
CA ASP A 498 35.13 49.77 -6.00
C ASP A 498 34.74 50.43 -4.67
N ALA A 499 35.69 51.03 -3.95
CA ALA A 499 35.37 51.82 -2.75
C ALA A 499 34.45 53.00 -3.09
N GLN A 500 34.71 53.74 -4.17
CA GLN A 500 33.82 54.84 -4.62
C GLN A 500 32.43 54.33 -5.04
N ARG A 501 32.35 53.17 -5.74
CA ARG A 501 31.08 52.53 -6.11
C ARG A 501 30.29 52.11 -4.89
N LEU A 502 30.95 51.55 -3.85
CA LEU A 502 30.31 51.16 -2.59
C LEU A 502 29.83 52.38 -1.77
N GLU A 503 30.56 53.50 -1.79
CA GLU A 503 30.12 54.77 -1.17
C GLU A 503 28.86 55.32 -1.86
N LYS A 504 28.83 55.30 -3.17
CA LYS A 504 27.66 55.70 -3.99
C LYS A 504 26.46 54.79 -3.71
N LEU A 505 26.67 53.47 -3.67
CA LEU A 505 25.63 52.51 -3.34
C LEU A 505 25.06 52.74 -1.95
N ASN A 506 25.88 53.11 -0.95
CA ASN A 506 25.41 53.44 0.39
C ASN A 506 24.49 54.67 0.43
N SER A 507 24.77 55.69 -0.40
CA SER A 507 23.92 56.85 -0.55
C SER A 507 22.59 56.50 -1.25
N ASP A 508 22.65 55.71 -2.32
CA ASP A 508 21.48 55.27 -3.08
C ASP A 508 20.54 54.38 -2.20
N ILE A 509 21.09 53.47 -1.45
CA ILE A 509 20.33 52.64 -0.45
C ILE A 509 19.67 53.51 0.63
N TYR A 510 20.36 54.57 1.08
CA TYR A 510 19.78 55.47 2.08
C TYR A 510 18.60 56.25 1.51
N ILE A 511 18.73 56.80 0.30
CA ILE A 511 17.67 57.54 -0.41
C ILE A 511 16.48 56.60 -0.65
N TYR A 512 16.73 55.39 -1.20
CA TYR A 512 15.72 54.40 -1.46
C TYR A 512 14.91 54.03 -0.20
N ASN A 513 15.59 53.77 0.93
CA ASN A 513 14.92 53.44 2.21
C ASN A 513 14.05 54.60 2.73
N LYS A 514 14.43 55.86 2.46
CA LYS A 514 13.69 57.06 2.86
C LYS A 514 12.46 57.32 1.96
N VAL A 515 12.58 57.10 0.64
CA VAL A 515 11.52 57.35 -0.34
C VAL A 515 10.43 56.26 -0.27
N HIS A 516 10.82 54.99 -0.19
CA HIS A 516 9.87 53.87 -0.27
C HIS A 516 9.26 53.43 1.03
N GLU A 517 9.65 54.00 2.17
CA GLU A 517 9.12 53.72 3.54
C GLU A 517 8.78 52.21 3.72
N LEU A 518 9.74 51.33 3.52
CA LEU A 518 9.56 49.88 3.46
C LEU A 518 8.93 49.24 4.72
N LYS A 519 8.98 49.97 5.86
CA LYS A 519 8.34 49.50 7.12
C LYS A 519 6.83 49.68 7.14
N LYS A 520 6.28 50.61 6.33
CA LYS A 520 4.84 50.84 6.27
C LYS A 520 4.14 49.73 5.49
N LEU A 521 2.88 49.49 5.85
CA LEU A 521 2.01 48.56 5.12
C LEU A 521 1.85 49.02 3.68
N PRO A 522 2.02 48.12 2.69
CA PRO A 522 1.84 48.48 1.29
C PRO A 522 0.35 48.72 0.98
N ASN A 523 0.05 49.56 0.00
CA ASN A 523 -1.31 49.76 -0.44
C ASN A 523 -1.84 48.46 -1.12
N PHE A 524 -2.96 47.92 -0.61
CA PHE A 524 -3.58 46.69 -1.09
C PHE A 524 -3.88 46.73 -2.62
N ILE A 525 -4.37 47.87 -3.10
CA ILE A 525 -4.71 48.05 -4.53
C ILE A 525 -3.45 47.96 -5.40
N ASN A 526 -2.34 48.53 -4.94
CA ASN A 526 -1.09 48.52 -5.71
C ASN A 526 -0.47 47.10 -5.73
N VAL A 527 -0.62 46.33 -4.67
CA VAL A 527 -0.08 44.96 -4.57
C VAL A 527 -0.79 43.99 -5.54
N PHE A 528 -2.12 44.06 -5.61
CA PHE A 528 -2.92 43.06 -6.34
C PHE A 528 -3.42 43.50 -7.71
N PHE A 529 -3.71 44.79 -7.90
CA PHE A 529 -4.39 45.30 -9.10
C PHE A 529 -3.52 46.22 -9.97
N LYS A 530 -2.65 47.05 -9.35
CA LYS A 530 -1.82 48.01 -10.08
C LYS A 530 -0.34 47.71 -9.86
N TYR A 531 0.22 46.88 -10.75
CA TYR A 531 1.63 46.56 -10.71
C TYR A 531 2.48 47.76 -11.16
N GLN A 532 3.44 48.14 -10.31
CA GLN A 532 4.53 49.05 -10.65
C GLN A 532 5.86 48.32 -10.44
N PRO A 533 6.68 48.15 -11.52
CA PRO A 533 8.01 47.57 -11.39
C PRO A 533 8.91 48.52 -10.58
N ASP A 534 9.65 47.95 -9.67
CA ASP A 534 10.66 48.70 -8.91
C ASP A 534 12.03 48.55 -9.56
N ASN A 535 12.28 49.44 -10.56
CA ASN A 535 13.52 49.42 -11.32
C ASN A 535 14.72 49.93 -10.51
N GLU A 536 14.47 50.71 -9.45
CA GLU A 536 15.53 51.30 -8.62
C GLU A 536 16.22 50.21 -7.80
N ILE A 537 15.48 49.31 -7.16
CA ILE A 537 16.06 48.20 -6.41
C ILE A 537 16.76 47.20 -7.32
N GLU A 538 16.28 47.02 -8.57
CA GLU A 538 16.96 46.16 -9.55
C GLU A 538 18.31 46.76 -9.93
N ARG A 539 18.39 48.09 -10.17
CA ARG A 539 19.64 48.79 -10.43
C ARG A 539 20.63 48.65 -9.27
N ILE A 540 20.18 48.93 -8.02
CA ILE A 540 21.02 48.78 -6.83
C ILE A 540 21.54 47.34 -6.70
N SER A 541 20.70 46.36 -6.94
CA SER A 541 21.08 44.96 -6.89
C SER A 541 22.14 44.58 -7.90
N ASN A 542 21.96 45.03 -9.16
CA ASN A 542 22.90 44.73 -10.25
C ASN A 542 24.27 45.43 -10.03
N GLU A 543 24.27 46.70 -9.61
CA GLU A 543 25.50 47.40 -9.30
C GLU A 543 26.25 46.74 -8.14
N LEU A 544 25.52 46.29 -7.09
CA LEU A 544 26.10 45.55 -5.98
C LEU A 544 26.73 44.22 -6.42
N GLU A 545 26.02 43.44 -7.26
CA GLU A 545 26.57 42.18 -7.78
C GLU A 545 27.84 42.39 -8.64
N ASN A 546 27.89 43.44 -9.45
CA ASN A 546 29.08 43.79 -10.24
C ASN A 546 30.29 44.07 -9.32
N VAL A 547 30.11 44.86 -8.26
CA VAL A 547 31.18 45.16 -7.30
C VAL A 547 31.59 43.89 -6.55
N ILE A 548 30.64 43.02 -6.16
CA ILE A 548 30.94 41.74 -5.50
C ILE A 548 31.74 40.84 -6.43
N GLU A 549 31.39 40.79 -7.72
CA GLU A 549 32.10 39.97 -8.70
C GLU A 549 33.56 40.45 -8.90
N ASP A 550 33.82 41.75 -8.93
CA ASP A 550 35.17 42.30 -9.01
C ASP A 550 35.97 41.99 -7.74
N LEU A 551 35.41 42.26 -6.55
CA LEU A 551 36.01 41.98 -5.28
C LEU A 551 36.23 40.50 -4.97
N THR A 552 35.56 39.58 -5.68
CA THR A 552 35.80 38.12 -5.56
C THR A 552 37.21 37.73 -6.02
N ASN A 553 37.84 38.55 -6.87
CA ASN A 553 39.21 38.35 -7.32
C ASN A 553 40.28 38.71 -6.31
N THR A 554 39.87 39.18 -5.10
CA THR A 554 40.81 39.53 -4.02
C THR A 554 41.47 38.31 -3.40
N ARG A 555 42.73 38.47 -2.99
CA ARG A 555 43.46 37.49 -2.14
C ARG A 555 43.19 37.73 -0.65
N ASN A 556 42.60 38.86 -0.27
CA ASN A 556 42.37 39.18 1.12
C ASN A 556 41.21 38.37 1.73
N LYS A 557 41.53 37.50 2.69
CA LYS A 557 40.53 36.61 3.35
C LYS A 557 39.48 37.38 4.13
N VAL A 558 39.82 38.59 4.63
CA VAL A 558 38.89 39.43 5.40
C VAL A 558 37.81 40.01 4.49
N ILE A 559 38.20 40.50 3.30
CA ILE A 559 37.26 40.99 2.30
C ILE A 559 36.36 39.82 1.85
N LEU A 560 36.93 38.64 1.56
CA LEU A 560 36.16 37.46 1.18
C LEU A 560 35.16 37.04 2.27
N HIS A 561 35.54 37.14 3.54
CA HIS A 561 34.62 36.87 4.65
C HIS A 561 33.46 37.89 4.67
N ASN A 562 33.74 39.18 4.50
CA ASN A 562 32.71 40.23 4.45
C ASN A 562 31.78 40.08 3.24
N LEU A 563 32.29 39.58 2.07
CA LEU A 563 31.46 39.27 0.91
C LEU A 563 30.43 38.17 1.19
N ASN A 564 30.74 37.21 2.04
CA ASN A 564 29.79 36.15 2.43
C ASN A 564 28.65 36.66 3.35
N LEU A 565 28.80 37.84 3.95
CA LEU A 565 27.76 38.47 4.79
C LEU A 565 26.68 39.16 3.95
N TYR A 566 26.92 39.42 2.67
CA TYR A 566 25.93 40.07 1.81
C TYR A 566 24.70 39.18 1.57
N PRO A 567 23.50 39.66 1.91
CA PRO A 567 22.28 38.96 1.59
C PRO A 567 21.99 39.02 0.06
N ILE A 568 21.39 37.95 -0.46
CA ILE A 568 20.88 37.96 -1.84
C ILE A 568 19.53 38.69 -1.84
N LEU A 569 19.46 39.81 -2.57
CA LEU A 569 18.26 40.64 -2.63
C LEU A 569 17.15 39.96 -3.44
N ALA A 570 15.94 39.95 -2.89
CA ALA A 570 14.74 39.48 -3.59
C ALA A 570 14.01 40.67 -4.23
N THR A 571 14.49 41.15 -5.36
CA THR A 571 14.07 42.41 -6.01
C THR A 571 12.60 42.45 -6.42
N LYS A 572 11.96 41.29 -6.71
CA LYS A 572 10.55 41.22 -7.17
C LYS A 572 9.56 40.82 -6.09
N ALA A 573 10.04 40.17 -5.01
CA ALA A 573 9.16 39.55 -4.01
C ALA A 573 8.42 40.57 -3.11
N HIS A 574 8.86 41.82 -3.07
CA HIS A 574 8.28 42.87 -2.25
C HIS A 574 7.23 43.73 -2.98
N THR A 575 7.08 43.54 -4.32
CA THR A 575 6.15 44.32 -5.17
C THR A 575 4.87 43.57 -5.50
N ARG A 576 4.94 42.25 -5.73
CA ARG A 576 3.78 41.42 -6.10
C ARG A 576 3.93 39.98 -5.62
N PRO A 577 2.78 39.27 -5.29
CA PRO A 577 2.80 37.86 -4.91
C PRO A 577 3.21 36.91 -6.02
N PHE A 578 2.67 37.08 -7.24
CA PHE A 578 2.90 36.24 -8.40
C PHE A 578 3.36 37.05 -9.60
N GLU A 579 4.10 36.44 -10.52
CA GLU A 579 4.55 37.10 -11.75
C GLU A 579 3.39 37.44 -12.71
N ARG A 580 2.36 36.54 -12.77
CA ARG A 580 1.20 36.73 -13.64
C ARG A 580 0.11 37.53 -12.93
N GLN A 581 -0.34 38.63 -13.54
CA GLN A 581 -1.29 39.57 -12.94
C GLN A 581 -2.65 38.94 -12.63
N TRP A 582 -3.14 38.05 -13.51
CA TRP A 582 -4.43 37.37 -13.27
C TRP A 582 -4.44 36.51 -12.01
N LEU A 583 -3.29 35.90 -11.64
CA LEU A 583 -3.14 35.15 -10.38
C LEU A 583 -3.21 36.06 -9.15
N ASN A 584 -2.70 37.29 -9.24
CA ASN A 584 -2.78 38.26 -8.16
C ASN A 584 -4.23 38.70 -7.93
N ILE A 585 -4.99 38.96 -9.02
CA ILE A 585 -6.41 39.31 -8.95
C ILE A 585 -7.22 38.15 -8.35
N LEU A 586 -6.98 36.93 -8.82
CA LEU A 586 -7.65 35.73 -8.30
C LEU A 586 -7.34 35.52 -6.80
N ALA A 587 -6.09 35.74 -6.40
CA ALA A 587 -5.69 35.65 -5.01
C ALA A 587 -6.31 36.75 -4.13
N ALA A 588 -6.58 37.93 -4.67
CA ALA A 588 -7.28 39.00 -3.95
C ALA A 588 -8.75 38.66 -3.70
N ILE A 589 -9.41 37.93 -4.63
CA ILE A 589 -10.82 37.52 -4.53
C ILE A 589 -11.00 36.42 -3.48
N ILE A 590 -10.04 35.49 -3.36
CA ILE A 590 -10.07 34.41 -2.35
C ILE A 590 -9.58 34.99 -1.01
N VAL A 591 -10.49 35.52 -0.20
CA VAL A 591 -10.21 36.27 1.04
C VAL A 591 -9.14 35.65 1.94
N PRO A 592 -9.14 34.35 2.34
CA PRO A 592 -8.11 33.83 3.22
C PRO A 592 -6.72 33.82 2.55
N ALA A 593 -6.63 33.51 1.26
CA ALA A 593 -5.38 33.49 0.52
C ALA A 593 -4.83 34.92 0.29
N GLY A 594 -5.70 35.88 -0.01
CA GLY A 594 -5.35 37.28 -0.19
C GLY A 594 -4.71 37.88 1.06
N ILE A 595 -5.28 37.64 2.24
CA ILE A 595 -4.74 38.14 3.52
C ILE A 595 -3.36 37.54 3.80
N VAL A 596 -3.21 36.23 3.65
CA VAL A 596 -1.93 35.53 3.87
C VAL A 596 -0.84 36.06 2.92
N LEU A 597 -1.16 36.25 1.65
CA LEU A 597 -0.23 36.78 0.65
C LEU A 597 0.11 38.26 0.90
N TYR A 598 -0.85 39.05 1.33
CA TYR A 598 -0.62 40.44 1.72
C TYR A 598 0.32 40.58 2.91
N LEU A 599 0.10 39.80 3.98
CA LEU A 599 0.99 39.75 5.14
C LEU A 599 2.39 39.24 4.76
N ARG A 600 2.46 38.28 3.84
CA ARG A 600 3.72 37.80 3.30
C ARG A 600 4.47 38.90 2.55
N MET A 601 3.79 39.72 1.73
CA MET A 601 4.38 40.86 1.04
C MET A 601 4.94 41.89 1.99
N TRP A 602 4.19 42.24 3.03
CA TRP A 602 4.65 43.14 4.06
C TRP A 602 5.90 42.60 4.77
N ARG A 603 5.93 41.30 5.09
CA ARG A 603 7.13 40.65 5.64
C ARG A 603 8.33 40.73 4.69
N PHE A 604 8.14 40.63 3.39
CA PHE A 604 9.21 40.79 2.40
C PHE A 604 9.72 42.25 2.34
N ARG A 605 8.88 43.26 2.50
CA ARG A 605 9.30 44.66 2.57
C ARG A 605 10.15 44.93 3.82
N ILE A 606 9.73 44.44 4.98
CA ILE A 606 10.51 44.57 6.23
C ILE A 606 11.85 43.82 6.08
N ARG A 607 11.85 42.72 5.43
CA ARG A 607 13.06 41.94 5.17
C ARG A 607 14.01 42.68 4.25
N LEU A 608 13.52 43.25 3.16
CA LEU A 608 14.30 44.05 2.23
C LEU A 608 14.95 45.22 2.95
N TYR A 609 14.22 45.93 3.83
CA TYR A 609 14.78 46.97 4.68
C TYR A 609 15.94 46.49 5.54
N ARG A 610 15.82 45.34 6.18
CA ARG A 610 16.89 44.74 6.99
C ARG A 610 18.09 44.35 6.14
N ASP A 611 17.85 43.73 4.99
CA ASP A 611 18.90 43.29 4.09
C ASP A 611 19.68 44.48 3.51
N LEU A 612 19.02 45.57 3.14
CA LEU A 612 19.66 46.81 2.70
C LEU A 612 20.51 47.46 3.81
N ASN A 613 20.05 47.44 5.06
CA ASN A 613 20.87 47.92 6.18
C ASN A 613 22.10 47.03 6.46
N THR A 614 21.95 45.70 6.30
CA THR A 614 23.10 44.79 6.41
C THR A 614 24.12 45.07 5.30
N ILE A 615 23.65 45.32 4.06
CA ILE A 615 24.52 45.71 2.94
C ILE A 615 25.29 46.98 3.27
N ARG A 616 24.64 48.01 3.78
CA ARG A 616 25.31 49.25 4.17
C ARG A 616 26.41 49.02 5.21
N GLN A 617 26.17 48.18 6.22
CA GLN A 617 27.16 47.84 7.23
C GLN A 617 28.35 47.08 6.62
N SER A 618 28.06 46.08 5.77
CA SER A 618 29.11 45.32 5.07
C SER A 618 29.91 46.19 4.11
N ASN A 619 29.27 47.12 3.40
CA ASN A 619 29.94 48.11 2.55
C ASN A 619 30.90 48.99 3.37
N ALA A 620 30.44 49.50 4.51
CA ALA A 620 31.28 50.33 5.40
C ALA A 620 32.52 49.55 5.89
N ASN A 621 32.33 48.29 6.27
CA ASN A 621 33.43 47.41 6.69
C ASN A 621 34.43 47.15 5.56
N ILE A 622 33.98 46.91 4.33
CA ILE A 622 34.85 46.67 3.17
C ILE A 622 35.60 47.95 2.79
N ILE A 623 34.91 49.13 2.81
CA ILE A 623 35.54 50.44 2.54
C ILE A 623 36.65 50.72 3.58
N SER A 624 36.41 50.46 4.86
CA SER A 624 37.44 50.66 5.89
C SER A 624 38.65 49.74 5.63
N GLN A 625 38.43 48.48 5.27
CA GLN A 625 39.50 47.54 4.97
C GLN A 625 40.31 47.91 3.70
N ILE A 626 39.63 48.46 2.67
CA ILE A 626 40.31 48.95 1.46
C ILE A 626 41.13 50.19 1.76
N LYS A 627 40.69 51.08 2.68
CA LYS A 627 41.43 52.28 3.10
C LYS A 627 42.63 51.97 4.00
N GLU A 628 42.62 50.81 4.64
CA GLU A 628 43.73 50.30 5.46
C GLU A 628 44.79 49.54 4.61
N MET A 629 44.51 49.19 3.40
CA MET A 629 45.41 48.57 2.40
C MET A 629 46.19 49.64 1.67
#